data_89a32074f0e98be6abb8022312aad0d5
#
_entry.id   89a32074f0e98be6abb8022312aad0d5
#
_cell.length_a   1.000
_cell.length_b   1.000
_cell.length_c   1.000
_cell.angle_alpha   90.00
_cell.angle_beta   90.00
_cell.angle_gamma   90.00
#
_symmetry.space_group_name_H-M   'P 1'
#
loop_
_entity.id
_entity.type
_entity.pdbx_description
1 polymer ?
#
loop_
_entity_poly.entity_id
_entity_poly.type
_entity_poly.pdbx_seq_one_letter_code
_entity_poly.pdbx_strand_id
1 'polypeptide(L)' 'MAVSIYTTPTCGYCKVAKEYFRQQHIPYTEYDVTRDQRRADEMMRKSHQMGVPVIDVNGRIIVGFNKPEIEKALHR' A
#
# COMPACT_ATOMS: atom_id res chain seq x y z
N MET A 1 10.50 -10.15 -3.82
CA MET A 1 10.03 -8.75 -3.70
C MET A 1 8.87 -8.70 -2.73
N ALA A 2 8.95 -7.85 -1.72
CA ALA A 2 7.93 -7.75 -0.69
C ALA A 2 7.10 -6.49 -0.86
N VAL A 3 5.83 -6.65 -1.22
CA VAL A 3 4.89 -5.55 -1.38
C VAL A 3 3.75 -5.72 -0.39
N SER A 4 3.50 -4.68 0.40
CA SER A 4 2.37 -4.64 1.33
C SER A 4 1.55 -3.40 1.05
N ILE A 5 0.23 -3.51 1.23
CA ILE A 5 -0.66 -2.38 1.05
C ILE A 5 -1.59 -2.28 2.25
N TYR A 6 -1.66 -1.10 2.85
CA TYR A 6 -2.55 -0.80 3.98
C TYR A 6 -3.79 -0.13 3.43
N THR A 7 -4.96 -0.68 3.73
CA THR A 7 -6.21 -0.30 3.10
C THR A 7 -7.35 -0.13 4.11
N THR A 8 -8.46 0.41 3.62
CA THR A 8 -9.76 0.34 4.31
C THR A 8 -10.80 -0.17 3.30
N PRO A 9 -11.93 -0.73 3.77
CA PRO A 9 -12.94 -1.29 2.86
C PRO A 9 -13.57 -0.28 1.91
N THR A 10 -13.56 1.00 2.26
CA THR A 10 -14.23 2.05 1.48
C THR A 10 -13.27 2.91 0.66
N CYS A 11 -12.01 2.53 0.57
CA CYS A 11 -10.99 3.32 -0.10
C CYS A 11 -10.97 3.03 -1.61
N GLY A 12 -11.36 4.02 -2.41
CA GLY A 12 -11.35 3.88 -3.87
C GLY A 12 -9.96 3.72 -4.45
N TYR A 13 -9.00 4.53 -4.00
CA TYR A 13 -7.62 4.42 -4.48
C TYR A 13 -6.92 3.14 -4.04
N CYS A 14 -7.36 2.56 -2.93
CA CYS A 14 -6.86 1.24 -2.53
C CYS A 14 -7.25 0.18 -3.57
N LYS A 15 -8.47 0.27 -4.08
CA LYS A 15 -8.94 -0.64 -5.13
C LYS A 15 -8.13 -0.47 -6.41
N VAL A 16 -7.85 0.78 -6.78
CA VAL A 16 -7.02 1.08 -7.96
C VAL A 16 -5.63 0.50 -7.80
N ALA A 17 -5.01 0.66 -6.64
CA ALA A 17 -3.68 0.13 -6.38
C ALA A 17 -3.66 -1.40 -6.45
N LYS A 18 -4.64 -2.06 -5.84
CA LYS A 18 -4.72 -3.52 -5.87
C LYS A 18 -4.92 -4.04 -7.30
N GLU A 19 -5.76 -3.37 -8.08
CA GLU A 19 -5.98 -3.74 -9.47
C GLU A 19 -4.71 -3.59 -10.29
N TYR A 20 -3.96 -2.52 -10.08
CA TYR A 20 -2.68 -2.31 -10.73
C TYR A 20 -1.72 -3.48 -10.44
N PHE A 21 -1.59 -3.87 -9.17
CA PHE A 21 -0.71 -4.98 -8.81
C PHE A 21 -1.16 -6.29 -9.44
N ARG A 22 -2.47 -6.54 -9.51
CA ARG A 22 -2.99 -7.74 -10.17
C ARG A 22 -2.67 -7.76 -11.65
N GLN A 23 -2.88 -6.64 -12.34
CA GLN A 23 -2.61 -6.53 -13.78
C GLN A 23 -1.13 -6.71 -14.10
N GLN A 24 -0.26 -6.25 -13.20
CA GLN A 24 1.18 -6.37 -13.37
C GLN A 24 1.74 -7.69 -12.85
N HIS A 25 0.86 -8.60 -12.37
CA HIS A 25 1.26 -9.89 -11.80
C HIS A 25 2.22 -9.74 -10.63
N ILE A 26 2.00 -8.72 -9.79
CA ILE A 26 2.82 -8.44 -8.61
C ILE A 26 2.08 -8.95 -7.39
N PRO A 27 2.58 -9.98 -6.71
CA PRO A 27 1.96 -10.46 -5.48
C PRO A 27 2.12 -9.41 -4.38
N TYR A 28 1.08 -9.25 -3.56
CA TYR A 28 1.09 -8.29 -2.46
C TYR A 28 0.32 -8.84 -1.27
N THR A 29 0.62 -8.30 -0.10
CA THR A 29 -0.13 -8.59 1.13
C THR A 29 -0.97 -7.37 1.47
N GLU A 30 -2.25 -7.58 1.72
CA GLU A 30 -3.17 -6.50 2.09
C GLU A 30 -3.46 -6.53 3.58
N TYR A 31 -3.39 -5.36 4.23
CA TYR A 31 -3.77 -5.19 5.63
C TYR A 31 -4.92 -4.20 5.73
N ASP A 32 -6.06 -4.66 6.23
CA ASP A 32 -7.22 -3.81 6.49
C ASP A 32 -7.03 -3.16 7.87
N VAL A 33 -6.65 -1.89 7.88
CA VAL A 33 -6.31 -1.19 9.12
C VAL A 33 -7.52 -0.85 9.97
N THR A 34 -8.74 -1.03 9.45
CA THR A 34 -9.95 -0.88 10.26
C THR A 34 -10.20 -2.09 11.15
N ARG A 35 -9.60 -3.23 10.84
CA ARG A 35 -9.76 -4.48 11.58
C ARG A 35 -8.54 -4.87 12.38
N ASP A 36 -7.42 -4.22 12.14
CA ASP A 36 -6.15 -4.60 12.76
C ASP A 36 -5.44 -3.34 13.26
N GLN A 37 -5.61 -3.06 14.56
CA GLN A 37 -5.03 -1.87 15.17
C GLN A 37 -3.49 -1.88 15.12
N ARG A 38 -2.89 -3.06 15.24
CA ARG A 38 -1.44 -3.18 15.15
C ARG A 38 -0.92 -2.73 13.78
N ARG A 39 -1.63 -3.10 12.72
CA ARG A 39 -1.26 -2.69 11.36
C ARG A 39 -1.54 -1.21 11.13
N ALA A 40 -2.58 -0.66 11.74
CA ALA A 40 -2.85 0.78 11.68
C ALA A 40 -1.70 1.56 12.33
N ASP A 41 -1.23 1.11 13.49
CA ASP A 41 -0.11 1.75 14.18
C ASP A 41 1.18 1.64 13.37
N GLU A 42 1.41 0.50 12.75
CA GLU A 42 2.56 0.26 11.87
C GLU A 42 2.53 1.20 10.68
N MET A 43 1.36 1.34 10.03
CA MET A 43 1.18 2.25 8.91
C MET A 43 1.52 3.69 9.32
N MET A 44 1.03 4.13 10.48
CA MET A 44 1.29 5.46 10.97
C MET A 44 2.77 5.69 11.25
N ARG A 45 3.45 4.72 11.85
CA ARG A 45 4.89 4.83 12.10
C ARG A 45 5.68 4.95 10.81
N LYS A 46 5.30 4.18 9.79
CA LYS A 46 6.02 4.16 8.51
C LYS A 46 5.76 5.39 7.66
N SER A 47 4.52 5.86 7.63
CA SER A 47 4.09 6.91 6.71
C SER A 47 3.94 8.28 7.37
N HIS A 48 3.93 8.33 8.69
CA HIS A 48 3.72 9.55 9.48
C HIS A 48 2.38 10.23 9.21
N GLN A 49 1.37 9.43 8.81
CA GLN A 49 0.02 9.95 8.56
C GLN A 49 -0.97 8.77 8.57
N MET A 50 -2.27 9.09 8.57
CA MET A 50 -3.33 8.09 8.73
C MET A 50 -4.09 7.76 7.43
N GLY A 51 -3.79 8.44 6.33
CA GLY A 51 -4.51 8.21 5.08
C GLY A 51 -4.16 6.89 4.41
N VAL A 52 -5.07 6.38 3.59
CA VAL A 52 -4.88 5.14 2.81
C VAL A 52 -5.05 5.44 1.33
N PRO A 53 -4.45 4.65 0.43
CA PRO A 53 -3.57 3.54 0.72
C PRO A 53 -2.18 3.98 1.12
N VAL A 54 -1.49 3.15 1.91
CA VAL A 54 -0.05 3.26 2.11
C VAL A 54 0.55 1.97 1.55
N ILE A 55 1.57 2.11 0.74
CA ILE A 55 2.18 0.99 0.02
C ILE A 55 3.64 0.88 0.43
N ASP A 56 4.04 -0.31 0.84
CA ASP A 56 5.42 -0.62 1.22
C ASP A 56 6.01 -1.54 0.16
N VAL A 57 6.97 -1.04 -0.60
CA VAL A 57 7.66 -1.83 -1.62
C VAL A 57 9.10 -2.02 -1.16
N ASN A 58 9.40 -3.19 -0.60
CA ASN A 58 10.74 -3.53 -0.12
C ASN A 58 11.29 -2.51 0.87
N GLY A 59 10.43 -1.94 1.72
CA GLY A 59 10.81 -0.93 2.71
C GLY A 59 10.64 0.51 2.25
N ARG A 60 10.41 0.75 0.98
CA ARG A 60 10.10 2.09 0.48
C ARG A 60 8.62 2.39 0.66
N ILE A 61 8.32 3.46 1.38
CA ILE A 61 6.95 3.81 1.74
C ILE A 61 6.40 4.84 0.76
N ILE A 62 5.23 4.53 0.19
CA ILE A 62 4.56 5.39 -0.77
C ILE A 62 3.16 5.67 -0.24
N VAL A 63 2.80 6.95 -0.12
CA VAL A 63 1.50 7.38 0.36
C VAL A 63 0.60 7.66 -0.84
N GLY A 64 -0.56 7.03 -0.87
CA GLY A 64 -1.50 7.16 -1.96
C GLY A 64 -1.11 6.28 -3.16
N PHE A 65 -1.93 6.31 -4.19
CA PHE A 65 -1.61 5.60 -5.42
C PHE A 65 -0.79 6.52 -6.32
N ASN A 66 0.51 6.52 -6.08
CA ASN A 66 1.47 7.30 -6.86
C ASN A 66 2.20 6.35 -7.80
N LYS A 67 1.65 6.16 -8.98
CA LYS A 67 2.16 5.18 -9.94
C LYS A 67 3.63 5.37 -10.30
N PRO A 68 4.11 6.60 -10.61
CA PRO A 68 5.53 6.77 -10.89
C PRO A 68 6.44 6.34 -9.75
N GLU A 69 6.07 6.65 -8.50
CA GLU A 69 6.86 6.26 -7.34
C GLU A 69 6.82 4.75 -7.11
N ILE A 70 5.66 4.14 -7.34
CA ILE A 70 5.52 2.70 -7.23
C ILE A 70 6.41 2.01 -8.26
N GLU A 71 6.40 2.50 -9.50
CA GLU A 71 7.20 1.91 -10.56
C GLU A 71 8.70 2.06 -10.30
N LYS A 72 9.12 3.21 -9.76
CA LYS A 72 10.51 3.40 -9.33
C LYS A 72 10.91 2.37 -8.27
N ALA A 73 10.04 2.18 -7.26
CA ALA A 73 10.32 1.24 -6.18
C ALA A 73 10.39 -0.21 -6.68
N LEU A 74 9.62 -0.51 -7.72
CA LEU A 74 9.61 -1.83 -8.36
C LEU A 74 10.72 -2.01 -9.39
N HIS A 75 11.46 -0.98 -9.69
CA HIS A 75 12.51 -0.98 -10.72
C HIS A 75 11.95 -1.25 -12.12
N ARG A 76 10.84 -0.59 -12.44
CA ARG A 76 10.19 -0.74 -13.74
C ARG A 76 10.15 0.53 -14.57
#